data_aa6949c50355f54a39a6bf38bc1ebc27
#
_entry.id   aa6949c50355f54a39a6bf38bc1ebc27
#
_cell.length_a   1.000
_cell.length_b   1.000
_cell.length_c   1.000
_cell.angle_alpha   90.00
_cell.angle_beta   90.00
_cell.angle_gamma   90.00
#
_symmetry.space_group_name_H-M   'P 1'
#
loop_
_entity.id
_entity.type
_entity.pdbx_description
1 polymer ?
#
loop_
_entity_poly.entity_id
_entity_poly.type
_entity_poly.pdbx_seq_one_letter_code
_entity_poly.pdbx_strand_id
1 'polypeptide(L)'
;EMTLVYAGDARNNMGNSMLEAAALTGLDLRLVAPQACWPEAALVTECRALAQQNGGDITLTEDVAKGVEGADFIYTDVWVSMGEAKEKWAERIALLRDYQVNSKMMQLTGNPEVKFLHCLPAFHDDQTTLGKKMAEEFGLHGGMEVTDEVFESAASIVFDQAENRMH
;
A
#
# COMPACT_ATOMS: atom_id res chain seq x y z
N GLU A 1 3.79 -20.03 -4.30
CA GLU A 1 4.51 -18.88 -3.74
C GLU A 1 3.54 -17.72 -3.66
N MET A 2 3.44 -17.09 -2.49
CA MET A 2 2.46 -16.02 -2.24
C MET A 2 3.16 -14.67 -2.40
N THR A 3 2.59 -13.79 -3.22
CA THR A 3 3.16 -12.46 -3.49
C THR A 3 2.30 -11.37 -2.88
N LEU A 4 2.90 -10.61 -1.97
CA LEU A 4 2.31 -9.42 -1.35
C LEU A 4 2.92 -8.15 -1.95
N VAL A 5 2.07 -7.25 -2.42
CA VAL A 5 2.46 -5.90 -2.85
C VAL A 5 2.08 -4.90 -1.77
N TYR A 6 3.01 -4.06 -1.37
CA TYR A 6 2.74 -2.85 -0.60
C TYR A 6 2.85 -1.63 -1.52
N ALA A 7 1.76 -0.92 -1.74
CA ALA A 7 1.69 0.23 -2.64
C ALA A 7 1.56 1.55 -1.87
N GLY A 8 2.37 2.55 -2.19
CA GLY A 8 2.30 3.88 -1.59
C GLY A 8 3.54 4.27 -0.78
N ASP A 9 3.37 4.79 0.45
CA ASP A 9 4.50 5.20 1.30
C ASP A 9 5.14 4.00 2.02
N ALA A 10 6.11 3.37 1.38
CA ALA A 10 6.81 2.22 1.95
C ALA A 10 7.83 2.59 3.05
N ARG A 11 8.07 3.88 3.31
CA ARG A 11 8.99 4.37 4.35
C ARG A 11 8.31 4.56 5.71
N ASN A 12 6.99 4.46 5.77
CA ASN A 12 6.25 4.56 7.02
C ASN A 12 6.42 3.30 7.89
N ASN A 13 5.81 3.33 9.09
CA ASN A 13 5.89 2.21 10.04
C ASN A 13 5.32 0.91 9.47
N MET A 14 4.22 0.97 8.70
CA MET A 14 3.62 -0.23 8.11
C MET A 14 4.48 -0.81 6.99
N GLY A 15 5.08 0.03 6.13
CA GLY A 15 6.03 -0.40 5.12
C GLY A 15 7.23 -1.13 5.73
N ASN A 16 7.81 -0.58 6.79
CA ASN A 16 8.90 -1.21 7.51
C ASN A 16 8.47 -2.53 8.19
N SER A 17 7.31 -2.56 8.83
CA SER A 17 6.79 -3.79 9.45
C SER A 17 6.54 -4.90 8.44
N MET A 18 6.00 -4.56 7.26
CA MET A 18 5.80 -5.54 6.17
C MET A 18 7.13 -6.06 5.64
N LEU A 19 8.13 -5.19 5.53
CA LEU A 19 9.49 -5.57 5.11
C LEU A 19 10.12 -6.58 6.06
N GLU A 20 10.05 -6.32 7.37
CA GLU A 20 10.55 -7.23 8.40
C GLU A 20 9.76 -8.54 8.46
N ALA A 21 8.43 -8.47 8.40
CA ALA A 21 7.57 -9.65 8.41
C ALA A 21 7.84 -10.57 7.20
N ALA A 22 7.98 -9.99 6.01
CA ALA A 22 8.32 -10.76 4.80
C ALA A 22 9.70 -11.42 4.92
N ALA A 23 10.68 -10.71 5.47
CA ALA A 23 12.01 -11.26 5.70
C ALA A 23 11.99 -12.47 6.64
N LEU A 24 11.20 -12.40 7.71
CA LEU A 24 11.07 -13.47 8.70
C LEU A 24 10.29 -14.69 8.20
N THR A 25 9.28 -14.47 7.39
CA THR A 25 8.34 -15.52 6.94
C THR A 25 8.70 -16.12 5.58
N GLY A 26 9.66 -15.55 4.86
CA GLY A 26 10.01 -15.99 3.51
C GLY A 26 8.92 -15.67 2.47
N LEU A 27 8.20 -14.57 2.67
CA LEU A 27 7.19 -14.09 1.73
C LEU A 27 7.84 -13.33 0.57
N ASP A 28 7.29 -13.44 -0.65
CA ASP A 28 7.63 -12.53 -1.76
C ASP A 28 6.93 -11.19 -1.52
N LEU A 29 7.71 -10.17 -1.16
CA LEU A 29 7.23 -8.80 -0.92
C LEU A 29 7.74 -7.85 -2.00
N ARG A 30 6.81 -7.08 -2.56
CA ARG A 30 7.15 -6.00 -3.50
C ARG A 30 6.69 -4.66 -2.95
N LEU A 31 7.64 -3.76 -2.71
CA LEU A 31 7.37 -2.38 -2.33
C LEU A 31 7.25 -1.52 -3.59
N VAL A 32 6.04 -1.15 -3.94
CA VAL A 32 5.70 -0.36 -5.13
C VAL A 32 5.48 1.08 -4.70
N ALA A 33 6.53 1.89 -4.81
CA ALA A 33 6.60 3.22 -4.24
C ALA A 33 7.60 4.10 -4.99
N PRO A 34 7.44 5.44 -4.98
CA PRO A 34 8.48 6.33 -5.46
C PRO A 34 9.74 6.16 -4.59
N GLN A 35 10.93 6.30 -5.19
CA GLN A 35 12.20 6.08 -4.50
C GLN A 35 12.33 6.94 -3.21
N ALA A 36 11.76 8.13 -3.20
CA ALA A 36 11.73 9.00 -2.02
C ALA A 36 10.95 8.39 -0.82
N CYS A 37 10.09 7.41 -1.09
CA CYS A 37 9.29 6.69 -0.10
C CYS A 37 9.80 5.25 0.14
N TRP A 38 11.00 4.91 -0.27
CA TRP A 38 11.60 3.61 0.06
C TRP A 38 12.13 3.59 1.49
N PRO A 39 12.08 2.44 2.17
CA PRO A 39 12.72 2.26 3.48
C PRO A 39 14.22 2.56 3.45
N GLU A 40 14.82 2.72 4.62
CA GLU A 40 16.25 2.93 4.76
C GLU A 40 17.05 1.77 4.12
N ALA A 41 18.07 2.10 3.34
CA ALA A 41 18.83 1.13 2.54
C ALA A 41 19.49 0.02 3.40
N ALA A 42 19.91 0.35 4.61
CA ALA A 42 20.48 -0.62 5.54
C ALA A 42 19.43 -1.68 5.94
N LEU A 43 18.22 -1.24 6.31
CA LEU A 43 17.11 -2.14 6.67
C LEU A 43 16.72 -3.03 5.48
N VAL A 44 16.62 -2.47 4.28
CA VAL A 44 16.33 -3.25 3.06
C VAL A 44 17.38 -4.32 2.82
N THR A 45 18.65 -3.99 3.01
CA THR A 45 19.76 -4.93 2.81
C THR A 45 19.69 -6.09 3.80
N GLU A 46 19.46 -5.82 5.07
CA GLU A 46 19.32 -6.83 6.12
C GLU A 46 18.10 -7.73 5.86
N CYS A 47 16.94 -7.12 5.56
CA CYS A 47 15.73 -7.87 5.29
C CYS A 47 15.83 -8.74 4.03
N ARG A 48 16.48 -8.28 2.97
CA ARG A 48 16.71 -9.09 1.77
C ARG A 48 17.57 -10.32 2.08
N ALA A 49 18.66 -10.14 2.83
CA ALA A 49 19.51 -11.26 3.21
C ALA A 49 18.76 -12.31 4.04
N LEU A 50 17.91 -11.86 4.95
CA LEU A 50 17.08 -12.73 5.77
C LEU A 50 15.97 -13.42 4.96
N ALA A 51 15.29 -12.68 4.08
CA ALA A 51 14.25 -13.21 3.20
C ALA A 51 14.80 -14.37 2.35
N GLN A 52 15.97 -14.19 1.72
CA GLN A 52 16.62 -15.24 0.94
C GLN A 52 16.93 -16.50 1.74
N GLN A 53 17.36 -16.36 3.00
CA GLN A 53 17.57 -17.51 3.88
C GLN A 53 16.27 -18.26 4.18
N ASN A 54 15.15 -17.56 4.22
CA ASN A 54 13.83 -18.10 4.53
C ASN A 54 13.02 -18.48 3.26
N GLY A 55 13.61 -18.36 2.06
CA GLY A 55 12.98 -18.76 0.79
C GLY A 55 12.07 -17.73 0.17
N GLY A 56 12.12 -16.46 0.63
CA GLY A 56 11.37 -15.33 0.07
C GLY A 56 12.25 -14.35 -0.71
N ASP A 57 11.63 -13.34 -1.29
CA ASP A 57 12.30 -12.24 -1.98
C ASP A 57 11.69 -10.89 -1.62
N ILE A 58 12.51 -9.82 -1.73
CA ILE A 58 12.08 -8.44 -1.49
C ILE A 58 12.49 -7.57 -2.67
N THR A 59 11.51 -7.08 -3.40
CA THR A 59 11.68 -6.18 -4.54
C THR A 59 11.20 -4.77 -4.23
N LEU A 60 11.97 -3.75 -4.64
CA LEU A 60 11.56 -2.35 -4.61
C LEU A 60 11.47 -1.84 -6.05
N THR A 61 10.36 -1.18 -6.40
CA THR A 61 10.17 -0.65 -7.75
C THR A 61 9.27 0.59 -7.76
N GLU A 62 9.55 1.50 -8.69
CA GLU A 62 8.67 2.62 -9.03
C GLU A 62 7.67 2.26 -10.14
N ASP A 63 7.92 1.16 -10.87
CA ASP A 63 7.06 0.67 -11.96
C ASP A 63 5.87 -0.09 -11.41
N VAL A 64 4.72 0.58 -11.36
CA VAL A 64 3.47 0.02 -10.82
C VAL A 64 3.08 -1.26 -11.57
N ALA A 65 3.10 -1.24 -12.90
CA ALA A 65 2.63 -2.38 -13.69
C ALA A 65 3.45 -3.65 -13.43
N LYS A 66 4.78 -3.51 -13.41
CA LYS A 66 5.67 -4.64 -13.09
C LYS A 66 5.60 -5.06 -11.63
N GLY A 67 5.45 -4.09 -10.74
CA GLY A 67 5.40 -4.35 -9.30
C GLY A 67 4.19 -5.18 -8.90
N VAL A 68 3.04 -4.94 -9.51
CA VAL A 68 1.79 -5.62 -9.15
C VAL A 68 1.50 -6.89 -9.96
N GLU A 69 2.24 -7.15 -11.04
CA GLU A 69 2.00 -8.31 -11.90
C GLU A 69 2.05 -9.63 -11.12
N GLY A 70 0.97 -10.42 -11.19
CA GLY A 70 0.83 -11.71 -10.52
C GLY A 70 0.65 -11.63 -9.01
N ALA A 71 0.38 -10.46 -8.44
CA ALA A 71 0.18 -10.31 -7.00
C ALA A 71 -1.06 -11.07 -6.50
N ASP A 72 -0.95 -11.68 -5.33
CA ASP A 72 -2.08 -12.29 -4.61
C ASP A 72 -2.76 -11.27 -3.70
N PHE A 73 -1.98 -10.34 -3.15
CA PHE A 73 -2.45 -9.31 -2.24
C PHE A 73 -1.86 -7.94 -2.59
N ILE A 74 -2.69 -6.91 -2.51
CA ILE A 74 -2.27 -5.51 -2.53
C ILE A 74 -2.63 -4.87 -1.20
N TYR A 75 -1.63 -4.35 -0.51
CA TYR A 75 -1.74 -3.68 0.77
C TYR A 75 -1.39 -2.20 0.61
N THR A 76 -2.12 -1.31 1.27
CA THR A 76 -1.77 0.11 1.35
C THR A 76 -2.06 0.69 2.75
N ASP A 77 -1.59 1.90 2.99
CA ASP A 77 -1.81 2.69 4.18
C ASP A 77 -2.04 4.15 3.77
N VAL A 78 -2.54 4.96 4.67
CA VAL A 78 -2.73 6.40 4.45
C VAL A 78 -1.44 7.08 4.01
N TRP A 79 -1.55 8.01 3.08
CA TRP A 79 -0.38 8.76 2.59
C TRP A 79 0.09 9.84 3.54
N VAL A 80 -0.82 10.31 4.40
CA VAL A 80 -0.58 11.39 5.35
C VAL A 80 -1.24 11.07 6.67
N SER A 81 -0.50 11.22 7.76
CA SER A 81 -1.06 11.04 9.10
C SER A 81 -1.98 12.21 9.48
N MET A 82 -3.06 11.88 10.21
CA MET A 82 -3.94 12.92 10.75
C MET A 82 -3.16 13.85 11.68
N GLY A 83 -3.28 15.18 11.46
CA GLY A 83 -2.58 16.19 12.23
C GLY A 83 -1.31 16.74 11.57
N GLU A 84 -0.89 16.23 10.41
CA GLU A 84 0.20 16.85 9.65
C GLU A 84 -0.22 18.18 9.01
N ALA A 85 0.76 19.06 8.78
CA ALA A 85 0.54 20.37 8.17
C ALA A 85 0.04 20.22 6.72
N LYS A 86 -0.82 21.17 6.30
CA LYS A 86 -1.48 21.17 4.99
C LYS A 86 -0.50 21.12 3.80
N GLU A 87 0.63 21.78 3.93
CA GLU A 87 1.68 21.82 2.92
C GLU A 87 2.25 20.42 2.65
N LYS A 88 2.37 19.59 3.70
CA LYS A 88 2.78 18.20 3.57
C LYS A 88 1.76 17.34 2.83
N TRP A 89 0.47 17.63 2.99
CA TRP A 89 -0.58 16.92 2.27
C TRP A 89 -0.44 17.09 0.76
N ALA A 90 -0.26 18.33 0.29
CA ALA A 90 -0.09 18.62 -1.14
C ALA A 90 1.15 17.91 -1.73
N GLU A 91 2.27 17.95 -1.03
CA GLU A 91 3.51 17.30 -1.43
C GLU A 91 3.34 15.78 -1.52
N ARG A 92 2.77 15.16 -0.49
CA ARG A 92 2.56 13.71 -0.42
C ARG A 92 1.58 13.22 -1.49
N ILE A 93 0.48 13.93 -1.69
CA ILE A 93 -0.49 13.60 -2.72
C ILE A 93 0.14 13.68 -4.10
N ALA A 94 0.91 14.74 -4.40
CA ALA A 94 1.60 14.87 -5.68
C ALA A 94 2.58 13.73 -5.93
N LEU A 95 3.26 13.26 -4.89
CA LEU A 95 4.24 12.17 -4.96
C LEU A 95 3.59 10.78 -5.13
N LEU A 96 2.46 10.55 -4.46
CA LEU A 96 1.88 9.21 -4.29
C LEU A 96 0.65 8.92 -5.16
N ARG A 97 0.07 9.93 -5.82
CA ARG A 97 -1.17 9.78 -6.60
C ARG A 97 -1.13 8.67 -7.67
N ASP A 98 0.02 8.43 -8.26
CA ASP A 98 0.20 7.38 -9.27
C ASP A 98 0.25 5.97 -8.66
N TYR A 99 0.35 5.89 -7.34
CA TYR A 99 0.37 4.66 -6.54
C TYR A 99 -0.96 4.39 -5.83
N GLN A 100 -2.01 5.14 -6.16
CA GLN A 100 -3.36 4.89 -5.65
C GLN A 100 -3.83 3.48 -6.02
N VAL A 101 -4.33 2.73 -5.04
CA VAL A 101 -4.97 1.43 -5.32
C VAL A 101 -6.37 1.68 -5.88
N ASN A 102 -6.53 1.41 -7.15
CA ASN A 102 -7.76 1.58 -7.91
C ASN A 102 -8.00 0.35 -8.80
N SER A 103 -9.14 0.31 -9.47
CA SER A 103 -9.52 -0.83 -10.33
C SER A 103 -8.50 -1.12 -11.42
N LYS A 104 -7.80 -0.09 -11.94
CA LYS A 104 -6.73 -0.27 -12.92
C LYS A 104 -5.54 -1.02 -12.30
N MET A 105 -5.10 -0.63 -11.10
CA MET A 105 -4.00 -1.33 -10.41
C MET A 105 -4.37 -2.78 -10.11
N MET A 106 -5.59 -3.03 -9.63
CA MET A 106 -6.10 -4.39 -9.40
C MET A 106 -6.08 -5.23 -10.69
N GLN A 107 -6.52 -4.68 -11.81
CA GLN A 107 -6.49 -5.35 -13.12
C GLN A 107 -5.08 -5.64 -13.63
N LEU A 108 -4.11 -4.74 -13.37
CA LEU A 108 -2.71 -4.91 -13.76
C LEU A 108 -2.04 -6.12 -13.09
N THR A 109 -2.59 -6.65 -12.01
CA THR A 109 -2.09 -7.90 -11.42
C THR A 109 -2.27 -9.10 -12.34
N GLY A 110 -3.26 -9.07 -13.23
CA GLY A 110 -3.66 -10.23 -14.04
C GLY A 110 -4.25 -11.37 -13.21
N ASN A 111 -4.40 -11.22 -11.91
CA ASN A 111 -4.95 -12.23 -10.99
C ASN A 111 -6.40 -11.86 -10.62
N PRO A 112 -7.42 -12.62 -11.08
CA PRO A 112 -8.82 -12.33 -10.76
C PRO A 112 -9.17 -12.56 -9.27
N GLU A 113 -8.33 -13.28 -8.54
CA GLU A 113 -8.52 -13.59 -7.11
C GLU A 113 -7.74 -12.65 -6.18
N VAL A 114 -7.05 -11.62 -6.73
CA VAL A 114 -6.28 -10.67 -5.93
C VAL A 114 -7.13 -10.05 -4.83
N LYS A 115 -6.58 -9.94 -3.63
CA LYS A 115 -7.24 -9.32 -2.47
C LYS A 115 -6.61 -7.99 -2.11
N PHE A 116 -7.47 -7.09 -1.63
CA PHE A 116 -7.08 -5.77 -1.13
C PHE A 116 -7.06 -5.75 0.40
N LEU A 117 -6.01 -5.16 0.95
CA LEU A 117 -5.73 -5.03 2.39
C LEU A 117 -5.42 -3.58 2.76
N HIS A 118 -5.82 -3.16 3.95
CA HIS A 118 -5.52 -1.85 4.52
C HIS A 118 -5.49 -1.91 6.05
N CYS A 119 -4.56 -1.22 6.68
CA CYS A 119 -4.44 -1.23 8.15
C CYS A 119 -5.52 -0.41 8.87
N LEU A 120 -6.32 0.37 8.14
CA LEU A 120 -7.33 1.29 8.66
C LEU A 120 -6.78 2.32 9.68
N PRO A 121 -7.36 3.54 9.74
CA PRO A 121 -8.45 4.06 8.90
C PRO A 121 -8.03 4.32 7.45
N ALA A 122 -8.98 4.34 6.51
CA ALA A 122 -8.74 4.61 5.09
C ALA A 122 -9.45 5.88 4.62
N PHE A 123 -8.85 6.58 3.64
CA PHE A 123 -9.50 7.69 2.92
C PHE A 123 -9.95 7.21 1.53
N HIS A 124 -11.06 6.46 1.52
CA HIS A 124 -11.58 5.85 0.29
C HIS A 124 -12.77 6.61 -0.32
N ASP A 125 -13.39 7.52 0.44
CA ASP A 125 -14.56 8.30 -0.01
C ASP A 125 -14.49 9.78 0.39
N ASP A 126 -15.49 10.55 -0.02
CA ASP A 126 -15.69 11.95 0.32
C ASP A 126 -16.84 12.18 1.32
N GLN A 127 -17.34 11.14 1.99
CA GLN A 127 -18.45 11.25 2.93
C GLN A 127 -18.05 11.84 4.28
N THR A 128 -16.78 11.70 4.66
CA THR A 128 -16.24 12.32 5.87
C THR A 128 -15.93 13.81 5.64
N THR A 129 -15.92 14.60 6.72
CA THR A 129 -15.56 16.04 6.65
C THR A 129 -14.17 16.25 6.04
N LEU A 130 -13.23 15.38 6.40
CA LEU A 130 -11.87 15.45 5.89
C LEU A 130 -11.80 14.97 4.42
N GLY A 131 -12.51 13.90 4.07
CA GLY A 131 -12.59 13.39 2.71
C GLY A 131 -13.16 14.44 1.74
N LYS A 132 -14.25 15.11 2.11
CA LYS A 132 -14.80 16.24 1.33
C LYS A 132 -13.79 17.34 1.08
N LYS A 133 -13.13 17.78 2.15
CA LYS A 133 -12.11 18.83 2.06
C LYS A 133 -10.95 18.42 1.14
N MET A 134 -10.50 17.18 1.20
CA MET A 134 -9.44 16.67 0.34
C MET A 134 -9.89 16.53 -1.11
N ALA A 135 -11.11 16.06 -1.34
CA ALA A 135 -11.70 15.97 -2.67
C ALA A 135 -11.79 17.36 -3.34
N GLU A 136 -12.30 18.36 -2.62
CA GLU A 136 -12.44 19.74 -3.11
C GLU A 136 -11.07 20.40 -3.36
N GLU A 137 -10.13 20.23 -2.46
CA GLU A 137 -8.84 20.93 -2.52
C GLU A 137 -7.84 20.31 -3.50
N PHE A 138 -7.80 18.97 -3.58
CA PHE A 138 -6.80 18.22 -4.36
C PHE A 138 -7.40 17.46 -5.55
N GLY A 139 -8.71 17.55 -5.76
CA GLY A 139 -9.38 16.85 -6.86
C GLY A 139 -9.39 15.33 -6.70
N LEU A 140 -9.33 14.82 -5.45
CA LEU A 140 -9.32 13.40 -5.12
C LEU A 140 -10.73 12.89 -4.83
N HIS A 141 -11.62 13.01 -5.82
CA HIS A 141 -12.97 12.47 -5.72
C HIS A 141 -12.95 10.95 -5.77
N GLY A 142 -13.60 10.31 -4.80
CA GLY A 142 -13.71 8.85 -4.72
C GLY A 142 -12.50 8.13 -4.10
N GLY A 143 -11.69 8.82 -3.30
CA GLY A 143 -10.63 8.23 -2.48
C GLY A 143 -9.25 8.84 -2.64
N MET A 144 -8.38 8.60 -1.68
CA MET A 144 -6.98 9.06 -1.67
C MET A 144 -6.03 7.90 -1.99
N GLU A 145 -5.61 7.13 -0.99
CA GLU A 145 -4.70 5.99 -1.18
C GLU A 145 -5.39 4.78 -1.82
N VAL A 146 -6.70 4.70 -1.71
CA VAL A 146 -7.54 3.69 -2.33
C VAL A 146 -8.85 4.30 -2.79
N THR A 147 -9.40 3.82 -3.90
CA THR A 147 -10.73 4.24 -4.36
C THR A 147 -11.85 3.51 -3.61
N ASP A 148 -12.99 4.17 -3.46
CA ASP A 148 -14.20 3.57 -2.87
C ASP A 148 -14.62 2.28 -3.60
N GLU A 149 -14.51 2.29 -4.93
CA GLU A 149 -14.80 1.11 -5.77
C GLU A 149 -13.99 -0.14 -5.36
N VAL A 150 -12.70 0.02 -5.04
CA VAL A 150 -11.85 -1.10 -4.58
C VAL A 150 -12.13 -1.43 -3.13
N PHE A 151 -12.26 -0.40 -2.28
CA PHE A 151 -12.47 -0.57 -0.84
C PHE A 151 -13.75 -1.34 -0.53
N GLU A 152 -14.84 -1.07 -1.26
CA GLU A 152 -16.16 -1.72 -1.10
C GLU A 152 -16.34 -2.97 -2.00
N SER A 153 -15.32 -3.35 -2.76
CA SER A 153 -15.40 -4.52 -3.65
C SER A 153 -15.34 -5.85 -2.91
N ALA A 154 -15.72 -6.93 -3.59
CA ALA A 154 -15.55 -8.30 -3.10
C ALA A 154 -14.07 -8.74 -2.97
N ALA A 155 -13.13 -7.98 -3.54
CA ALA A 155 -11.70 -8.20 -3.37
C ALA A 155 -11.19 -7.64 -2.02
N SER A 156 -11.91 -6.71 -1.41
CA SER A 156 -11.52 -6.09 -0.13
C SER A 156 -11.76 -7.05 1.03
N ILE A 157 -10.70 -7.31 1.80
CA ILE A 157 -10.74 -8.12 3.04
C ILE A 157 -10.22 -7.32 4.24
N VAL A 158 -10.39 -6.00 4.18
CA VAL A 158 -9.84 -5.08 5.20
C VAL A 158 -10.44 -5.31 6.59
N PHE A 159 -11.71 -5.70 6.67
CA PHE A 159 -12.38 -5.96 7.95
C PHE A 159 -11.97 -7.31 8.52
N ASP A 160 -11.82 -8.36 7.68
CA ASP A 160 -11.28 -9.65 8.10
C ASP A 160 -9.85 -9.48 8.64
N GLN A 161 -9.03 -8.65 7.96
CA GLN A 161 -7.71 -8.30 8.43
C GLN A 161 -7.75 -7.58 9.80
N ALA A 162 -8.67 -6.65 9.99
CA ALA A 162 -8.79 -5.90 11.25
C ALA A 162 -9.15 -6.81 12.43
N GLU A 163 -9.93 -7.87 12.21
CA GLU A 163 -10.31 -8.85 13.23
C GLU A 163 -9.11 -9.66 13.73
N ASN A 164 -8.04 -9.80 12.93
CA ASN A 164 -6.81 -10.51 13.34
C ASN A 164 -6.08 -9.89 14.53
N ARG A 165 -6.44 -8.69 14.97
CA ARG A 165 -5.93 -8.11 16.23
C ARG A 165 -6.31 -8.90 17.48
N MET A 166 -7.27 -9.81 17.36
CA MET A 166 -7.75 -10.66 18.44
C MET A 166 -6.94 -11.97 18.57
N HIS A 167 -6.06 -12.25 17.63
CA HIS A 167 -5.24 -13.46 17.52
C HIS A 167 -3.75 -13.12 17.58
#